data_d8b86a3545fda51b399be1552d26845a
#
_entry.id   d8b86a3545fda51b399be1552d26845a
#
_cell.length_a   1.000
_cell.length_b   1.000
_cell.length_c   1.000
_cell.angle_alpha   90.00
_cell.angle_beta   90.00
_cell.angle_gamma   90.00
#
_symmetry.space_group_name_H-M   'P 1'
#
loop_
_entity.id
_entity.type
_entity.pdbx_description
1 polymer ?
#
loop_
_entity_poly.entity_id
_entity_poly.type
_entity_poly.pdbx_seq_one_letter_code
_entity_poly.pdbx_strand_id
1 'polypeptide(L)'
;AWLARFAEGALGRGAAGGDAPSTDVSALERVPPPGILARSAGWLVPALIVGFIVLGFFTSGAEARLRLLLRWVALNGTLAAVGSVLCLSHPLTVLVSFAAAPIATLNPLVAVGFFAGIVEAWLRKPQVSDFQTLSTDVSSLKGFYRNKVTHILLVFFLSSLGGALGNFIALPFLAGGAL
;
A
#
# COMPACT_ATOMS: atom_id res chain seq x y z
N ALA A 1 -58.21 7.18 10.83
CA ALA A 1 -57.93 7.91 12.11
C ALA A 1 -56.50 7.72 12.59
N TRP A 2 -55.88 6.51 12.54
CA TRP A 2 -54.53 6.24 13.03
C TRP A 2 -53.41 6.84 12.12
N LEU A 3 -53.57 6.72 10.79
CA LEU A 3 -52.61 7.27 9.81
C LEU A 3 -52.57 8.80 9.83
N ALA A 4 -53.70 9.47 10.10
CA ALA A 4 -53.74 10.93 10.24
C ALA A 4 -52.92 11.41 11.46
N ARG A 5 -53.03 10.75 12.59
CA ARG A 5 -52.24 11.06 13.79
C ARG A 5 -50.75 10.78 13.62
N PHE A 6 -50.38 9.75 12.81
CA PHE A 6 -48.98 9.47 12.50
C PHE A 6 -48.35 10.54 11.60
N ALA A 7 -49.12 11.03 10.61
CA ALA A 7 -48.71 12.12 9.73
C ALA A 7 -48.54 13.45 10.49
N GLU A 8 -49.48 13.78 11.36
CA GLU A 8 -49.38 14.99 12.21
C GLU A 8 -48.20 14.91 13.20
N GLY A 9 -47.94 13.74 13.77
CA GLY A 9 -46.77 13.54 14.63
C GLY A 9 -45.44 13.57 13.92
N ALA A 10 -45.38 13.22 12.65
CA ALA A 10 -44.18 13.29 11.82
C ALA A 10 -43.91 14.74 11.34
N LEU A 11 -44.97 15.45 10.96
CA LEU A 11 -44.87 16.87 10.52
C LEU A 11 -44.60 17.82 11.69
N GLY A 12 -45.16 17.55 12.88
CA GLY A 12 -44.95 18.35 14.08
C GLY A 12 -43.49 18.23 14.64
N ARG A 13 -42.79 17.14 14.41
CA ARG A 13 -41.39 17.00 14.78
C ARG A 13 -40.44 17.68 13.82
N GLY A 14 -40.85 17.99 12.59
CA GLY A 14 -40.06 18.76 11.62
C GLY A 14 -40.13 20.29 11.82
N ALA A 15 -41.15 20.78 12.56
CA ALA A 15 -41.36 22.21 12.77
C ALA A 15 -40.87 22.75 14.13
N ALA A 16 -40.57 21.82 15.09
CA ALA A 16 -39.85 22.20 16.29
C ALA A 16 -38.36 22.28 15.94
N GLY A 17 -37.88 23.48 15.62
CA GLY A 17 -36.47 23.81 15.43
C GLY A 17 -35.67 23.57 16.74
N GLY A 18 -35.61 22.32 17.16
CA GLY A 18 -34.61 21.86 18.11
C GLY A 18 -33.40 21.51 17.27
N ASP A 19 -32.28 22.20 17.53
CA ASP A 19 -30.96 21.83 17.04
C ASP A 19 -30.80 20.31 17.13
N ALA A 20 -31.00 19.62 15.98
CA ALA A 20 -30.40 18.31 15.85
C ALA A 20 -28.93 18.56 16.18
N PRO A 21 -28.33 17.84 17.15
CA PRO A 21 -26.94 18.02 17.43
C PRO A 21 -26.24 17.89 16.07
N SER A 22 -25.79 19.02 15.55
CA SER A 22 -24.92 19.03 14.39
C SER A 22 -23.75 18.18 14.83
N THR A 23 -23.75 16.91 14.41
CA THR A 23 -22.63 16.01 14.67
C THR A 23 -21.48 16.72 14.02
N ASP A 24 -20.70 17.42 14.82
CA ASP A 24 -19.57 18.20 14.34
C ASP A 24 -18.57 17.23 13.73
N VAL A 25 -18.81 16.90 12.46
CA VAL A 25 -17.94 16.02 11.66
C VAL A 25 -16.51 16.57 11.58
N SER A 26 -16.32 17.87 11.90
CA SER A 26 -15.00 18.48 11.98
C SER A 26 -14.13 17.85 13.08
N ALA A 27 -14.74 17.30 14.12
CA ALA A 27 -14.03 16.53 15.13
C ALA A 27 -13.51 15.17 14.62
N LEU A 28 -14.20 14.58 13.64
CA LEU A 28 -13.80 13.31 13.00
C LEU A 28 -12.73 13.52 11.92
N GLU A 29 -12.61 14.72 11.37
CA GLU A 29 -11.56 15.07 10.41
C GLU A 29 -10.19 15.33 11.07
N ARG A 30 -10.16 15.51 12.37
CA ARG A 30 -8.89 15.67 13.10
C ARG A 30 -8.22 14.32 13.27
N VAL A 31 -7.46 13.91 12.26
CA VAL A 31 -6.52 12.79 12.41
C VAL A 31 -5.46 13.22 13.42
N PRO A 32 -5.37 12.60 14.61
CA PRO A 32 -4.34 12.96 15.58
C PRO A 32 -2.96 12.77 14.92
N PRO A 33 -2.02 13.70 15.13
CA PRO A 33 -0.69 13.56 14.56
C PRO A 33 -0.06 12.25 15.05
N PRO A 34 0.58 11.46 14.17
CA PRO A 34 1.21 10.23 14.58
C PRO A 34 2.24 10.52 15.66
N GLY A 35 2.15 9.81 16.78
CA GLY A 35 3.08 9.95 17.90
C GLY A 35 4.53 9.77 17.42
N ILE A 36 5.45 10.37 18.16
CA ILE A 36 6.91 10.33 17.83
C ILE A 36 7.38 8.90 17.61
N LEU A 37 6.88 7.94 18.40
CA LEU A 37 7.18 6.51 18.26
C LEU A 37 6.70 5.91 16.92
N ALA A 38 5.51 6.28 16.46
CA ALA A 38 5.00 5.81 15.18
C ALA A 38 5.77 6.40 13.98
N ARG A 39 6.26 7.62 14.15
CA ARG A 39 7.09 8.32 13.16
C ARG A 39 8.49 7.72 13.06
N SER A 40 9.10 7.41 14.22
CA SER A 40 10.44 6.79 14.26
C SER A 40 10.41 5.32 13.87
N ALA A 41 9.34 4.57 14.18
CA ALA A 41 9.20 3.16 13.80
C ALA A 41 9.25 2.96 12.28
N GLY A 42 8.67 3.89 11.50
CA GLY A 42 8.74 3.83 10.05
C GLY A 42 10.15 3.93 9.47
N TRP A 43 11.06 4.64 10.17
CA TRP A 43 12.45 4.80 9.75
C TRP A 43 13.38 3.70 10.28
N LEU A 44 12.94 2.89 11.23
CA LEU A 44 13.75 1.87 11.88
C LEU A 44 14.20 0.79 10.89
N VAL A 45 13.29 0.29 10.07
CA VAL A 45 13.60 -0.75 9.06
C VAL A 45 14.56 -0.24 7.99
N PRO A 46 14.32 0.92 7.32
CA PRO A 46 15.28 1.50 6.40
C PRO A 46 16.64 1.78 7.05
N ALA A 47 16.66 2.32 8.27
CA ALA A 47 17.88 2.60 8.99
C ALA A 47 18.69 1.33 9.31
N LEU A 48 18.03 0.24 9.69
CA LEU A 48 18.68 -1.06 9.90
C LEU A 48 19.27 -1.60 8.59
N ILE A 49 18.52 -1.55 7.50
CA ILE A 49 19.00 -2.04 6.20
C ILE A 49 20.20 -1.24 5.74
N VAL A 50 20.11 0.09 5.77
CA VAL A 50 21.24 0.98 5.43
C VAL A 50 22.42 0.73 6.38
N GLY A 51 22.17 0.60 7.69
CA GLY A 51 23.19 0.28 8.68
C GLY A 51 23.93 -1.03 8.38
N PHE A 52 23.21 -2.11 8.04
CA PHE A 52 23.83 -3.38 7.67
C PHE A 52 24.59 -3.31 6.35
N ILE A 53 24.07 -2.59 5.35
CA ILE A 53 24.80 -2.36 4.10
C ILE A 53 26.09 -1.60 4.37
N VAL A 54 26.04 -0.53 5.18
CA VAL A 54 27.21 0.27 5.55
C VAL A 54 28.22 -0.56 6.36
N LEU A 55 27.78 -1.29 7.39
CA LEU A 55 28.66 -2.17 8.17
C LEU A 55 29.32 -3.24 7.29
N GLY A 56 28.55 -3.91 6.44
CA GLY A 56 29.08 -4.87 5.47
C GLY A 56 30.05 -4.22 4.49
N PHE A 57 29.84 -2.95 4.17
CA PHE A 57 30.72 -2.18 3.29
C PHE A 57 32.10 -1.92 3.92
N PHE A 58 32.20 -1.72 5.21
CA PHE A 58 33.46 -1.47 5.90
C PHE A 58 34.18 -2.75 6.31
N THR A 59 33.48 -3.85 6.51
CA THR A 59 34.07 -5.11 7.02
C THR A 59 34.45 -6.10 5.93
N SER A 60 33.92 -5.98 4.71
CA SER A 60 34.13 -6.96 3.64
C SER A 60 34.93 -6.38 2.46
N GLY A 61 35.59 -7.23 1.67
CA GLY A 61 36.25 -6.84 0.43
C GLY A 61 35.28 -6.32 -0.63
N ALA A 62 35.77 -5.58 -1.63
CA ALA A 62 34.93 -4.92 -2.64
C ALA A 62 33.98 -5.88 -3.41
N GLU A 63 34.46 -7.08 -3.72
CA GLU A 63 33.65 -8.11 -4.40
C GLU A 63 32.53 -8.67 -3.52
N ALA A 64 32.81 -8.91 -2.24
CA ALA A 64 31.80 -9.39 -1.29
C ALA A 64 30.70 -8.36 -1.10
N ARG A 65 31.05 -7.07 -1.04
CA ARG A 65 30.10 -5.95 -0.94
C ARG A 65 29.14 -5.88 -2.12
N LEU A 66 29.68 -5.94 -3.33
CA LEU A 66 28.87 -5.89 -4.54
C LEU A 66 27.95 -7.11 -4.63
N ARG A 67 28.45 -8.28 -4.27
CA ARG A 67 27.69 -9.53 -4.26
C ARG A 67 26.53 -9.47 -3.26
N LEU A 68 26.77 -8.94 -2.06
CA LEU A 68 25.74 -8.77 -1.04
C LEU A 68 24.64 -7.80 -1.48
N LEU A 69 25.02 -6.67 -2.06
CA LEU A 69 24.08 -5.69 -2.60
C LEU A 69 23.25 -6.26 -3.73
N LEU A 70 23.86 -6.93 -4.70
CA LEU A 70 23.16 -7.54 -5.81
C LEU A 70 22.18 -8.62 -5.35
N ARG A 71 22.55 -9.44 -4.38
CA ARG A 71 21.65 -10.45 -3.80
C ARG A 71 20.46 -9.82 -3.08
N TRP A 72 20.70 -8.76 -2.30
CA TRP A 72 19.63 -8.03 -1.65
C TRP A 72 18.67 -7.39 -2.66
N VAL A 73 19.19 -6.72 -3.70
CA VAL A 73 18.38 -6.14 -4.78
C VAL A 73 17.58 -7.23 -5.50
N ALA A 74 18.22 -8.34 -5.83
CA ALA A 74 17.56 -9.45 -6.51
C ALA A 74 16.45 -10.05 -5.65
N LEU A 75 16.71 -10.32 -4.37
CA LEU A 75 15.72 -10.91 -3.47
C LEU A 75 14.51 -9.98 -3.28
N ASN A 76 14.77 -8.71 -2.94
CA ASN A 76 13.73 -7.72 -2.70
C ASN A 76 12.92 -7.44 -3.99
N GLY A 77 13.62 -7.25 -5.10
CA GLY A 77 13.00 -7.01 -6.40
C GLY A 77 12.17 -8.20 -6.90
N THR A 78 12.69 -9.44 -6.76
CA THR A 78 11.95 -10.63 -7.20
C THR A 78 10.68 -10.86 -6.40
N LEU A 79 10.69 -10.68 -5.08
CA LEU A 79 9.47 -10.84 -4.29
C LEU A 79 8.42 -9.76 -4.62
N ALA A 80 8.84 -8.52 -4.84
CA ALA A 80 7.93 -7.47 -5.29
C ALA A 80 7.35 -7.77 -6.69
N ALA A 81 8.19 -8.24 -7.61
CA ALA A 81 7.77 -8.67 -8.95
C ALA A 81 6.79 -9.86 -8.89
N VAL A 82 7.05 -10.85 -8.04
CA VAL A 82 6.12 -11.97 -7.80
C VAL A 82 4.77 -11.47 -7.30
N GLY A 83 4.75 -10.50 -6.38
CA GLY A 83 3.50 -9.85 -5.95
C GLY A 83 2.71 -9.26 -7.12
N SER A 84 3.38 -8.61 -8.06
CA SER A 84 2.75 -8.07 -9.28
C SER A 84 2.30 -9.18 -10.25
N VAL A 85 3.07 -10.25 -10.40
CA VAL A 85 2.70 -11.41 -11.24
C VAL A 85 1.45 -12.10 -10.72
N LEU A 86 1.32 -12.26 -9.41
CA LEU A 86 0.13 -12.85 -8.78
C LEU A 86 -1.14 -12.04 -9.09
N CYS A 87 -1.00 -10.74 -9.32
CA CYS A 87 -2.11 -9.88 -9.77
C CYS A 87 -2.42 -10.04 -11.27
N LEU A 88 -1.64 -10.80 -12.03
CA LEU A 88 -1.72 -10.83 -13.49
C LEU A 88 -1.56 -9.42 -14.10
N SER A 89 -0.67 -8.63 -13.52
CA SER A 89 -0.36 -7.27 -14.00
C SER A 89 0.43 -7.30 -15.31
N HIS A 90 0.46 -6.16 -15.98
CA HIS A 90 1.22 -6.04 -17.23
C HIS A 90 2.71 -6.30 -17.01
N PRO A 91 3.44 -6.96 -17.96
CA PRO A 91 4.87 -7.24 -17.83
C PRO A 91 5.73 -6.01 -17.49
N LEU A 92 5.36 -4.84 -18.01
CA LEU A 92 6.02 -3.58 -17.67
C LEU A 92 5.85 -3.22 -16.19
N THR A 93 4.67 -3.44 -15.63
CA THR A 93 4.40 -3.24 -14.20
C THR A 93 5.23 -4.18 -13.33
N VAL A 94 5.42 -5.43 -13.77
CA VAL A 94 6.30 -6.39 -13.09
C VAL A 94 7.75 -5.92 -13.06
N LEU A 95 8.26 -5.44 -14.21
CA LEU A 95 9.61 -4.88 -14.30
C LEU A 95 9.78 -3.66 -13.41
N VAL A 96 8.79 -2.77 -13.41
CA VAL A 96 8.81 -1.56 -12.55
C VAL A 96 8.77 -1.96 -11.07
N SER A 97 7.98 -2.96 -10.68
CA SER A 97 7.95 -3.46 -9.31
C SER A 97 9.31 -4.00 -8.86
N PHE A 98 9.98 -4.75 -9.75
CA PHE A 98 11.34 -5.23 -9.49
C PHE A 98 12.33 -4.09 -9.26
N ALA A 99 12.35 -3.11 -10.17
CA ALA A 99 13.29 -1.99 -10.11
C ALA A 99 12.99 -1.01 -8.96
N ALA A 100 11.72 -0.82 -8.63
CA ALA A 100 11.28 0.09 -7.59
C ALA A 100 11.49 -0.45 -6.16
N ALA A 101 11.56 -1.77 -5.98
CA ALA A 101 11.64 -2.38 -4.65
C ALA A 101 12.87 -1.91 -3.84
N PRO A 102 14.10 -1.89 -4.38
CA PRO A 102 15.26 -1.37 -3.65
C PRO A 102 15.12 0.13 -3.34
N ILE A 103 14.56 0.90 -4.27
CA ILE A 103 14.38 2.36 -4.13
C ILE A 103 13.35 2.66 -3.03
N ALA A 104 12.23 1.96 -3.05
CA ALA A 104 11.17 2.11 -2.05
C ALA A 104 11.64 1.73 -0.63
N THR A 105 12.56 0.77 -0.52
CA THR A 105 13.12 0.39 0.78
C THR A 105 13.92 1.52 1.44
N LEU A 106 14.53 2.39 0.65
CA LEU A 106 15.30 3.53 1.15
C LEU A 106 14.41 4.69 1.62
N ASN A 107 13.14 4.70 1.22
CA ASN A 107 12.18 5.73 1.62
C ASN A 107 10.91 5.09 2.22
N PRO A 108 10.71 5.13 3.55
CA PRO A 108 9.58 4.50 4.21
C PRO A 108 8.22 5.13 3.85
N LEU A 109 8.21 6.30 3.23
CA LEU A 109 7.00 6.98 2.79
C LEU A 109 6.50 6.49 1.43
N VAL A 110 7.33 5.75 0.70
CA VAL A 110 7.03 5.30 -0.65
C VAL A 110 7.02 3.78 -0.70
N ALA A 111 5.86 3.19 -0.92
CA ALA A 111 5.74 1.75 -1.13
C ALA A 111 6.04 1.37 -2.59
N VAL A 112 6.54 0.15 -2.81
CA VAL A 112 6.77 -0.41 -4.17
C VAL A 112 5.51 -0.31 -5.02
N GLY A 113 4.37 -0.61 -4.42
CA GLY A 113 3.06 -0.58 -5.08
C GLY A 113 2.68 0.79 -5.62
N PHE A 114 3.24 1.86 -5.08
CA PHE A 114 2.99 3.20 -5.62
C PHE A 114 3.46 3.32 -7.07
N PHE A 115 4.69 2.88 -7.35
CA PHE A 115 5.23 2.86 -8.71
C PHE A 115 4.50 1.86 -9.61
N ALA A 116 4.28 0.64 -9.09
CA ALA A 116 3.55 -0.39 -9.81
C ALA A 116 2.10 0.03 -10.13
N GLY A 117 1.41 0.60 -9.15
CA GLY A 117 0.03 1.08 -9.29
C GLY A 117 -0.09 2.22 -10.32
N ILE A 118 0.84 3.18 -10.33
CA ILE A 118 0.84 4.27 -11.32
C ILE A 118 1.00 3.70 -12.74
N VAL A 119 1.97 2.79 -12.94
CA VAL A 119 2.20 2.19 -14.26
C VAL A 119 0.99 1.38 -14.71
N GLU A 120 0.40 0.57 -13.82
CA GLU A 120 -0.80 -0.21 -14.12
C GLU A 120 -2.00 0.70 -14.41
N ALA A 121 -2.16 1.80 -13.66
CA ALA A 121 -3.20 2.79 -13.93
C ALA A 121 -3.04 3.46 -15.30
N TRP A 122 -1.81 3.81 -15.66
CA TRP A 122 -1.50 4.40 -16.95
C TRP A 122 -1.79 3.45 -18.11
N LEU A 123 -1.50 2.16 -17.94
CA LEU A 123 -1.74 1.13 -18.95
C LEU A 123 -3.23 0.77 -19.08
N ARG A 124 -3.95 0.62 -17.96
CA ARG A 124 -5.35 0.18 -17.96
C ARG A 124 -6.36 1.29 -18.16
N LYS A 125 -5.98 2.54 -17.92
CA LYS A 125 -6.84 3.74 -18.07
C LYS A 125 -8.22 3.52 -17.43
N PRO A 126 -8.34 3.56 -16.09
CA PRO A 126 -9.62 3.37 -15.41
C PRO A 126 -10.61 4.44 -15.84
N GLN A 127 -11.89 4.07 -15.91
CA GLN A 127 -12.98 4.94 -16.30
C GLN A 127 -13.90 5.22 -15.11
N VAL A 128 -14.73 6.26 -15.22
CA VAL A 128 -15.71 6.60 -14.17
C VAL A 128 -16.69 5.44 -13.93
N SER A 129 -17.05 4.70 -14.98
CA SER A 129 -17.88 3.50 -14.89
C SER A 129 -17.29 2.42 -13.98
N ASP A 130 -15.96 2.28 -13.94
CA ASP A 130 -15.29 1.29 -13.08
C ASP A 130 -15.48 1.61 -11.58
N PHE A 131 -15.69 2.88 -11.23
CA PHE A 131 -16.03 3.30 -9.86
C PHE A 131 -17.50 3.01 -9.52
N GLN A 132 -18.40 3.13 -10.47
CA GLN A 132 -19.84 2.88 -10.24
C GLN A 132 -20.14 1.40 -9.98
N THR A 133 -19.40 0.49 -10.62
CA THR A 133 -19.56 -0.96 -10.43
C THR A 133 -18.72 -1.51 -9.28
N LEU A 134 -17.93 -0.67 -8.62
CA LEU A 134 -16.97 -1.08 -7.60
C LEU A 134 -17.63 -1.91 -6.47
N SER A 135 -18.75 -1.42 -5.93
CA SER A 135 -19.46 -2.07 -4.83
C SER A 135 -19.96 -3.48 -5.17
N THR A 136 -20.29 -3.70 -6.43
CA THR A 136 -20.75 -5.01 -6.92
C THR A 136 -19.57 -5.92 -7.27
N ASP A 137 -18.53 -5.35 -7.85
CA ASP A 137 -17.34 -6.11 -8.29
C ASP A 137 -16.48 -6.61 -7.11
N VAL A 138 -16.38 -5.85 -6.02
CA VAL A 138 -15.61 -6.28 -4.83
C VAL A 138 -16.24 -7.45 -4.07
N SER A 139 -17.49 -7.80 -4.34
CA SER A 139 -18.15 -8.95 -3.70
C SER A 139 -17.66 -10.31 -4.22
N SER A 140 -16.87 -10.34 -5.31
CA SER A 140 -16.34 -11.57 -5.88
C SER A 140 -14.86 -11.45 -6.25
N LEU A 141 -14.08 -12.52 -6.06
CA LEU A 141 -12.66 -12.57 -6.47
C LEU A 141 -12.49 -12.28 -7.97
N LYS A 142 -13.39 -12.80 -8.80
CA LYS A 142 -13.36 -12.54 -10.25
C LYS A 142 -13.61 -11.07 -10.58
N GLY A 143 -14.48 -10.40 -9.82
CA GLY A 143 -14.75 -8.97 -9.95
C GLY A 143 -13.54 -8.12 -9.59
N PHE A 144 -12.79 -8.51 -8.56
CA PHE A 144 -11.55 -7.85 -8.16
C PHE A 144 -10.52 -7.79 -9.29
N TYR A 145 -10.36 -8.86 -10.05
CA TYR A 145 -9.43 -8.90 -11.19
C TYR A 145 -9.99 -8.22 -12.44
N ARG A 146 -11.31 -8.17 -12.61
CA ARG A 146 -11.96 -7.61 -13.79
C ARG A 146 -12.09 -6.10 -13.75
N ASN A 147 -12.44 -5.53 -12.60
CA ASN A 147 -12.56 -4.10 -12.42
C ASN A 147 -11.18 -3.45 -12.40
N LYS A 148 -10.96 -2.43 -13.23
CA LYS A 148 -9.65 -1.81 -13.40
C LYS A 148 -9.16 -1.11 -12.13
N VAL A 149 -10.05 -0.49 -11.38
CA VAL A 149 -9.71 0.23 -10.13
C VAL A 149 -9.26 -0.75 -9.06
N THR A 150 -10.05 -1.79 -8.80
CA THR A 150 -9.69 -2.82 -7.80
C THR A 150 -8.43 -3.59 -8.18
N HIS A 151 -8.24 -3.84 -9.48
CA HIS A 151 -7.03 -4.47 -9.97
C HIS A 151 -5.78 -3.62 -9.71
N ILE A 152 -5.83 -2.31 -9.95
CA ILE A 152 -4.73 -1.39 -9.66
C ILE A 152 -4.41 -1.39 -8.16
N LEU A 153 -5.45 -1.37 -7.30
CA LEU A 153 -5.28 -1.47 -5.85
C LEU A 153 -4.68 -2.81 -5.42
N LEU A 154 -5.06 -3.90 -6.08
CA LEU A 154 -4.52 -5.23 -5.81
C LEU A 154 -3.04 -5.30 -6.19
N VAL A 155 -2.65 -4.73 -7.35
CA VAL A 155 -1.24 -4.61 -7.78
C VAL A 155 -0.45 -3.78 -6.77
N PHE A 156 -0.98 -2.63 -6.36
CA PHE A 156 -0.38 -1.79 -5.32
C PHE A 156 -0.13 -2.59 -4.03
N PHE A 157 -1.14 -3.29 -3.55
CA PHE A 157 -1.06 -4.03 -2.29
C PHE A 157 -0.09 -5.21 -2.36
N LEU A 158 -0.24 -6.10 -3.36
CA LEU A 158 0.56 -7.32 -3.45
C LEU A 158 2.02 -7.05 -3.80
N SER A 159 2.32 -6.05 -4.64
CA SER A 159 3.71 -5.67 -4.91
C SER A 159 4.38 -5.02 -3.68
N SER A 160 3.65 -4.22 -2.90
CA SER A 160 4.14 -3.66 -1.64
C SER A 160 4.38 -4.75 -0.59
N LEU A 161 3.44 -5.70 -0.48
CA LEU A 161 3.58 -6.85 0.41
C LEU A 161 4.80 -7.70 0.03
N GLY A 162 4.99 -7.96 -1.27
CA GLY A 162 6.15 -8.67 -1.79
C GLY A 162 7.46 -7.97 -1.44
N GLY A 163 7.54 -6.65 -1.63
CA GLY A 163 8.70 -5.85 -1.22
C GLY A 163 8.96 -5.87 0.28
N ALA A 164 7.91 -5.77 1.10
CA ALA A 164 8.03 -5.90 2.55
C ALA A 164 8.57 -7.27 2.98
N LEU A 165 8.00 -8.35 2.44
CA LEU A 165 8.49 -9.71 2.68
C LEU A 165 9.95 -9.88 2.24
N GLY A 166 10.33 -9.29 1.09
CA GLY A 166 11.70 -9.28 0.61
C GLY A 166 12.67 -8.67 1.62
N ASN A 167 12.31 -7.54 2.21
CA ASN A 167 13.10 -6.90 3.25
C ASN A 167 13.19 -7.74 4.53
N PHE A 168 12.08 -8.30 5.00
CA PHE A 168 12.09 -9.16 6.19
C PHE A 168 12.95 -10.42 6.01
N ILE A 169 12.93 -11.02 4.84
CA ILE A 169 13.75 -12.20 4.52
C ILE A 169 15.22 -11.80 4.35
N ALA A 170 15.50 -10.66 3.72
CA ALA A 170 16.86 -10.20 3.47
C ALA A 170 17.59 -9.77 4.74
N LEU A 171 16.90 -9.21 5.74
CA LEU A 171 17.50 -8.70 6.98
C LEU A 171 18.39 -9.72 7.71
N PRO A 172 17.94 -10.95 8.06
CA PRO A 172 18.77 -11.94 8.74
C PRO A 172 19.95 -12.41 7.89
N PHE A 173 19.80 -12.46 6.58
CA PHE A 173 20.90 -12.82 5.68
C PHE A 173 21.97 -11.71 5.60
N LEU A 174 21.56 -10.46 5.60
CA LEU A 174 22.48 -9.32 5.66
C LEU A 174 23.23 -9.27 7.01
N ALA A 175 22.53 -9.54 8.12
CA ALA A 175 23.09 -9.56 9.46
C ALA A 175 24.06 -10.72 9.68
N GLY A 176 23.78 -11.91 9.11
CA GLY A 176 24.59 -13.12 9.31
C GLY A 176 25.75 -13.29 8.34
N GLY A 177 25.92 -12.43 7.35
CA GLY A 177 26.95 -12.58 6.32
C GLY A 177 26.83 -13.87 5.48
N ALA A 178 25.69 -14.55 5.57
CA ALA A 178 25.45 -15.91 5.04
C ALA A 178 24.96 -15.94 3.59
N LEU A 179 25.00 -14.81 2.87
CA LEU A 179 24.59 -14.73 1.46
C LEU A 179 25.78 -14.68 0.50
#